data_515cdb7694acfaf556cad28dc71af91d
#
_entry.id   515cdb7694acfaf556cad28dc71af91d
#
_cell.length_a   1.000
_cell.length_b   1.000
_cell.length_c   1.000
_cell.angle_alpha   90.00
_cell.angle_beta   90.00
_cell.angle_gamma   90.00
#
_symmetry.space_group_name_H-M   'P 1'
#
loop_
_entity.id
_entity.type
_entity.pdbx_description
1 polymer ?
#
loop_
_entity_poly.entity_id
_entity_poly.type
_entity_poly.pdbx_seq_one_letter_code
_entity_poly.pdbx_strand_id
1 'polypeptide(L)'
;MKTFHVFAGILGALASLAAQLPAAAQADYPNKPLTMIVPFPAGGRTDLVGRIVAQELTKHIGRPVAVVNKPGASSVLGAREVAESPPDGYTLGFFSTSAVTAQYTVPTPIPLSNFELVAIVNTDPAAVAVQYGAAWKTLKDLVQDARKQPGKLRLGMIPGASAQIFAAGLESAAGIETIQVPFKGDSDGAIALAGGHIDIHVAVPVSYKSLEAAKKVRMLAVADNTRSPLYGNLPTFKDNGVDLVIGAFHGVYVPKGTPQAVIDKLADALAKTMESQDLRAGMDNAGAGIAFLRGTEAKTYLAKQDETYRAIIDKLGLRVSPK
;
A
#
# COMPACT_ATOMS: atom_id res chain seq x y z
N MET A 1 8.93 47.43 -54.61
CA MET A 1 8.09 46.90 -53.54
C MET A 1 7.51 45.54 -53.94
N LYS A 2 8.31 44.49 -54.10
CA LYS A 2 7.80 43.08 -54.37
C LYS A 2 8.77 42.00 -53.91
N THR A 3 9.38 42.10 -52.71
CA THR A 3 10.32 41.08 -52.22
C THR A 3 10.18 40.73 -50.72
N PHE A 4 9.05 41.05 -50.07
CA PHE A 4 8.88 40.86 -48.63
C PHE A 4 7.87 39.74 -48.24
N HIS A 5 7.26 39.01 -49.17
CA HIS A 5 6.18 38.04 -48.88
C HIS A 5 6.59 36.57 -48.99
N VAL A 6 7.86 36.26 -49.32
CA VAL A 6 8.28 34.86 -49.49
C VAL A 6 8.91 34.27 -48.22
N PHE A 7 9.41 35.11 -47.29
CA PHE A 7 10.07 34.65 -46.06
C PHE A 7 9.12 34.27 -44.92
N ALA A 8 7.87 34.70 -44.92
CA ALA A 8 6.90 34.40 -43.88
C ALA A 8 6.26 33.00 -44.01
N GLY A 9 6.28 32.39 -45.19
CA GLY A 9 5.69 31.08 -45.47
C GLY A 9 6.52 29.88 -45.03
N ILE A 10 7.85 30.04 -44.90
CA ILE A 10 8.77 28.93 -44.60
C ILE A 10 8.93 28.71 -43.09
N LEU A 11 8.76 29.75 -42.26
CA LEU A 11 8.80 29.61 -40.79
C LEU A 11 7.53 28.91 -40.21
N GLY A 12 6.40 29.00 -40.88
CA GLY A 12 5.15 28.36 -40.46
C GLY A 12 5.10 26.86 -40.71
N ALA A 13 5.85 26.35 -41.70
CA ALA A 13 5.90 24.95 -42.05
C ALA A 13 6.85 24.12 -41.18
N LEU A 14 7.87 24.72 -40.58
CA LEU A 14 8.84 24.09 -39.70
C LEU A 14 8.32 23.94 -38.26
N ALA A 15 7.35 24.73 -37.82
CA ALA A 15 6.75 24.63 -36.48
C ALA A 15 5.73 23.48 -36.37
N SER A 16 5.20 22.99 -37.50
CA SER A 16 4.19 21.89 -37.49
C SER A 16 4.79 20.50 -37.53
N LEU A 17 6.12 20.35 -37.71
CA LEU A 17 6.78 19.03 -37.74
C LEU A 17 7.29 18.54 -36.39
N ALA A 18 7.25 19.35 -35.35
CA ALA A 18 7.81 19.03 -34.02
C ALA A 18 6.83 18.33 -33.08
N ALA A 19 5.61 18.03 -33.48
CA ALA A 19 4.56 17.48 -32.59
C ALA A 19 4.07 16.06 -32.94
N GLN A 20 4.74 15.35 -33.86
CA GLN A 20 4.43 13.95 -34.15
C GLN A 20 5.55 13.04 -33.69
N LEU A 21 5.67 12.83 -32.36
CA LEU A 21 6.34 11.63 -31.86
C LEU A 21 5.56 10.39 -32.35
N PRO A 22 6.25 9.40 -32.93
CA PRO A 22 5.57 8.37 -33.69
C PRO A 22 4.72 7.49 -32.80
N ALA A 23 3.43 7.44 -33.10
CA ALA A 23 2.47 6.45 -32.56
C ALA A 23 2.93 4.99 -32.81
N ALA A 24 3.90 4.77 -33.70
CA ALA A 24 4.49 3.47 -34.02
C ALA A 24 5.32 2.85 -32.86
N ALA A 25 5.92 3.65 -31.98
CA ALA A 25 6.70 3.11 -30.84
C ALA A 25 5.81 2.53 -29.71
N GLN A 26 4.52 2.88 -29.69
CA GLN A 26 3.55 2.36 -28.71
C GLN A 26 2.95 0.98 -29.10
N ALA A 27 2.99 0.62 -30.40
CA ALA A 27 2.42 -0.65 -30.87
C ALA A 27 3.18 -1.89 -30.37
N ASP A 28 4.50 -1.76 -30.11
CA ASP A 28 5.40 -2.86 -29.70
C ASP A 28 5.75 -2.90 -28.20
N TYR A 29 5.11 -2.07 -27.37
CA TYR A 29 5.36 -2.13 -25.92
C TYR A 29 4.74 -3.39 -25.31
N PRO A 30 5.48 -4.13 -24.42
CA PRO A 30 6.90 -4.02 -24.17
C PRO A 30 7.71 -4.84 -25.19
N ASN A 31 8.85 -4.31 -25.65
CA ASN A 31 9.80 -5.00 -26.54
C ASN A 31 11.11 -5.36 -25.86
N LYS A 32 11.34 -4.91 -24.62
CA LYS A 32 12.50 -5.21 -23.77
C LYS A 32 12.06 -5.57 -22.34
N PRO A 33 12.92 -6.16 -21.49
CA PRO A 33 12.61 -6.43 -20.08
C PRO A 33 12.22 -5.17 -19.31
N LEU A 34 11.36 -5.35 -18.28
CA LEU A 34 10.94 -4.31 -17.34
C LEU A 34 11.73 -4.43 -16.04
N THR A 35 11.87 -3.33 -15.32
CA THR A 35 12.45 -3.29 -13.98
C THR A 35 11.37 -2.83 -12.99
N MET A 36 11.20 -3.60 -11.90
CA MET A 36 10.32 -3.23 -10.80
C MET A 36 11.17 -2.82 -9.59
N ILE A 37 11.16 -1.53 -9.27
CA ILE A 37 11.86 -0.98 -8.11
C ILE A 37 11.03 -1.22 -6.86
N VAL A 38 11.62 -1.94 -5.89
CA VAL A 38 11.06 -2.15 -4.55
C VAL A 38 11.86 -1.31 -3.57
N PRO A 39 11.28 -0.27 -2.94
CA PRO A 39 12.02 0.68 -2.10
C PRO A 39 12.25 0.15 -0.67
N PHE A 40 12.46 -1.16 -0.53
CA PHE A 40 12.68 -1.87 0.73
C PHE A 40 13.78 -2.91 0.60
N PRO A 41 14.39 -3.34 1.73
CA PRO A 41 15.38 -4.42 1.72
C PRO A 41 14.79 -5.72 1.16
N ALA A 42 15.66 -6.52 0.53
CA ALA A 42 15.30 -7.85 0.08
C ALA A 42 14.88 -8.75 1.27
N GLY A 43 13.92 -9.65 1.03
CA GLY A 43 13.38 -10.57 2.03
C GLY A 43 12.30 -9.98 2.94
N GLY A 44 12.05 -8.67 2.88
CA GLY A 44 10.93 -8.05 3.57
C GLY A 44 9.59 -8.31 2.88
N ARG A 45 8.47 -8.02 3.59
CA ARG A 45 7.11 -8.25 3.06
C ARG A 45 6.88 -7.62 1.69
N THR A 46 7.24 -6.34 1.51
CA THR A 46 7.06 -5.65 0.23
C THR A 46 7.89 -6.29 -0.89
N ASP A 47 9.11 -6.74 -0.61
CA ASP A 47 9.94 -7.46 -1.57
C ASP A 47 9.31 -8.82 -1.94
N LEU A 48 8.86 -9.58 -0.96
CA LEU A 48 8.22 -10.87 -1.18
C LEU A 48 6.98 -10.75 -2.08
N VAL A 49 6.06 -9.85 -1.72
CA VAL A 49 4.85 -9.58 -2.52
C VAL A 49 5.23 -9.06 -3.91
N GLY A 50 6.18 -8.12 -4.00
CA GLY A 50 6.66 -7.59 -5.27
C GLY A 50 7.24 -8.67 -6.20
N ARG A 51 8.00 -9.64 -5.66
CA ARG A 51 8.54 -10.77 -6.46
C ARG A 51 7.45 -11.72 -6.93
N ILE A 52 6.46 -12.04 -6.09
CA ILE A 52 5.30 -12.86 -6.48
C ILE A 52 4.56 -12.19 -7.65
N VAL A 53 4.27 -10.90 -7.52
CA VAL A 53 3.59 -10.13 -8.58
C VAL A 53 4.45 -10.04 -9.84
N ALA A 54 5.74 -9.72 -9.74
CA ALA A 54 6.65 -9.57 -10.89
C ALA A 54 6.84 -10.89 -11.65
N GLN A 55 6.99 -12.00 -10.93
CA GLN A 55 7.13 -13.33 -11.54
C GLN A 55 5.91 -13.69 -12.37
N GLU A 56 4.72 -13.47 -11.83
CA GLU A 56 3.49 -13.80 -12.53
C GLU A 56 3.19 -12.78 -13.64
N LEU A 57 3.44 -11.49 -13.41
CA LEU A 57 3.30 -10.45 -14.44
C LEU A 57 4.16 -10.75 -15.67
N THR A 58 5.35 -11.33 -15.50
CA THR A 58 6.23 -11.77 -16.60
C THR A 58 5.50 -12.64 -17.60
N LYS A 59 4.61 -13.55 -17.15
CA LYS A 59 3.85 -14.46 -18.01
C LYS A 59 2.80 -13.73 -18.85
N HIS A 60 2.22 -12.67 -18.30
CA HIS A 60 1.09 -11.95 -18.92
C HIS A 60 1.50 -10.72 -19.71
N ILE A 61 2.62 -10.06 -19.35
CA ILE A 61 3.16 -8.91 -20.10
C ILE A 61 4.06 -9.33 -21.27
N GLY A 62 4.54 -10.60 -21.28
CA GLY A 62 5.32 -11.17 -22.36
C GLY A 62 6.81 -10.77 -22.34
N ARG A 63 7.29 -10.16 -21.29
CA ARG A 63 8.72 -9.81 -21.09
C ARG A 63 9.11 -10.01 -19.62
N PRO A 64 10.37 -10.35 -19.33
CA PRO A 64 10.86 -10.47 -17.96
C PRO A 64 10.64 -9.19 -17.16
N VAL A 65 10.21 -9.33 -15.90
CA VAL A 65 10.07 -8.24 -14.93
C VAL A 65 11.07 -8.50 -13.80
N ALA A 66 12.19 -7.79 -13.82
CA ALA A 66 13.26 -7.92 -12.83
C ALA A 66 12.97 -7.06 -11.60
N VAL A 67 13.02 -7.64 -10.40
CA VAL A 67 12.89 -6.90 -9.14
C VAL A 67 14.23 -6.38 -8.68
N VAL A 68 14.33 -5.09 -8.43
CA VAL A 68 15.50 -4.39 -7.90
C VAL A 68 15.15 -3.69 -6.60
N ASN A 69 15.85 -4.03 -5.52
CA ASN A 69 15.66 -3.40 -4.22
C ASN A 69 16.47 -2.10 -4.11
N LYS A 70 15.80 -1.00 -3.74
CA LYS A 70 16.40 0.33 -3.53
C LYS A 70 15.93 0.91 -2.19
N PRO A 71 16.39 0.33 -1.06
CA PRO A 71 15.98 0.79 0.27
C PRO A 71 16.63 2.13 0.63
N GLY A 72 16.00 2.83 1.57
CA GLY A 72 16.58 4.02 2.20
C GLY A 72 15.59 5.18 2.33
N ALA A 73 15.85 6.00 3.37
CA ALA A 73 15.07 7.20 3.71
C ALA A 73 13.55 6.97 3.67
N SER A 74 13.07 5.93 4.35
CA SER A 74 11.63 5.57 4.40
C SER A 74 11.00 5.44 3.00
N SER A 75 11.63 4.70 2.10
CA SER A 75 11.25 4.47 0.68
C SER A 75 11.56 5.61 -0.30
N VAL A 76 12.05 6.76 0.15
CA VAL A 76 12.28 7.95 -0.71
C VAL A 76 13.31 7.68 -1.81
N LEU A 77 14.40 6.90 -1.52
CA LEU A 77 15.45 6.66 -2.52
C LEU A 77 14.93 5.86 -3.71
N GLY A 78 14.19 4.78 -3.48
CA GLY A 78 13.59 3.99 -4.56
C GLY A 78 12.48 4.76 -5.29
N ALA A 79 11.66 5.54 -4.57
CA ALA A 79 10.66 6.40 -5.18
C ALA A 79 11.27 7.46 -6.10
N ARG A 80 12.40 8.06 -5.69
CA ARG A 80 13.14 9.01 -6.52
C ARG A 80 13.63 8.38 -7.82
N GLU A 81 14.23 7.20 -7.75
CA GLU A 81 14.70 6.48 -8.92
C GLU A 81 13.57 6.23 -9.94
N VAL A 82 12.39 5.84 -9.45
CA VAL A 82 11.22 5.69 -10.32
C VAL A 82 10.78 7.05 -10.90
N ALA A 83 10.68 8.11 -10.09
CA ALA A 83 10.21 9.42 -10.53
C ALA A 83 11.13 10.06 -11.58
N GLU A 84 12.43 9.78 -11.51
CA GLU A 84 13.47 10.30 -12.43
C GLU A 84 13.68 9.40 -13.67
N SER A 85 13.05 8.22 -13.71
CA SER A 85 13.13 7.32 -14.85
C SER A 85 12.31 7.82 -16.05
N PRO A 86 12.67 7.42 -17.28
CA PRO A 86 11.89 7.75 -18.47
C PRO A 86 10.42 7.29 -18.32
N PRO A 87 9.43 8.11 -18.74
CA PRO A 87 8.01 7.76 -18.64
C PRO A 87 7.59 6.84 -19.82
N ASP A 88 8.33 5.76 -20.04
CA ASP A 88 8.15 4.79 -21.13
C ASP A 88 7.53 3.45 -20.66
N GLY A 89 7.25 3.32 -19.36
CA GLY A 89 6.64 2.13 -18.76
C GLY A 89 7.59 0.97 -18.47
N TYR A 90 8.89 1.09 -18.71
CA TYR A 90 9.86 0.03 -18.43
C TYR A 90 10.41 0.06 -17.01
N THR A 91 10.26 1.18 -16.29
CA THR A 91 10.55 1.26 -14.86
C THR A 91 9.25 1.36 -14.08
N LEU A 92 8.98 0.34 -13.27
CA LEU A 92 7.82 0.26 -12.40
C LEU A 92 8.25 0.54 -10.96
N GLY A 93 7.45 1.25 -10.19
CA GLY A 93 7.56 1.33 -8.74
C GLY A 93 6.60 0.33 -8.08
N PHE A 94 7.07 -0.45 -7.13
CA PHE A 94 6.22 -1.28 -6.29
C PHE A 94 6.16 -0.68 -4.89
N PHE A 95 5.18 0.20 -4.67
CA PHE A 95 5.10 0.99 -3.45
C PHE A 95 4.05 0.42 -2.50
N SER A 96 4.35 0.53 -1.21
CA SER A 96 3.43 0.21 -0.13
C SER A 96 2.81 1.47 0.45
N THR A 97 1.99 1.30 1.47
CA THR A 97 1.43 2.36 2.33
C THR A 97 2.46 3.41 2.75
N SER A 98 3.75 3.03 2.87
CA SER A 98 4.82 3.97 3.23
C SER A 98 5.00 5.12 2.24
N ALA A 99 4.65 4.93 0.96
CA ALA A 99 4.70 6.02 -0.02
C ALA A 99 3.69 7.13 0.31
N VAL A 100 2.55 6.77 0.92
CA VAL A 100 1.55 7.73 1.41
C VAL A 100 2.02 8.35 2.72
N THR A 101 2.41 7.55 3.72
CA THR A 101 2.79 8.08 5.03
C THR A 101 4.04 8.95 4.94
N ALA A 102 5.00 8.64 4.05
CA ALA A 102 6.20 9.43 3.82
C ALA A 102 5.89 10.88 3.40
N GLN A 103 4.74 11.15 2.74
CA GLN A 103 4.34 12.52 2.41
C GLN A 103 4.28 13.44 3.62
N TYR A 104 4.07 12.86 4.79
CA TYR A 104 3.83 13.57 6.04
C TYR A 104 4.93 13.39 7.08
N THR A 105 5.69 12.29 7.00
CA THR A 105 6.62 11.86 8.07
C THR A 105 8.09 11.98 7.71
N VAL A 106 8.41 12.39 6.46
CA VAL A 106 9.81 12.65 6.07
C VAL A 106 9.98 14.08 5.56
N PRO A 107 11.17 14.71 5.79
CA PRO A 107 11.38 16.11 5.43
C PRO A 107 11.36 16.40 3.92
N THR A 108 11.71 15.42 3.10
CA THR A 108 11.84 15.56 1.63
C THR A 108 11.21 14.36 0.94
N PRO A 109 9.87 14.20 0.98
CA PRO A 109 9.20 13.11 0.29
C PRO A 109 9.27 13.31 -1.23
N ILE A 110 9.12 12.22 -1.99
CA ILE A 110 8.82 12.33 -3.42
C ILE A 110 7.30 12.44 -3.54
N PRO A 111 6.75 13.55 -4.09
CA PRO A 111 5.32 13.73 -4.19
C PRO A 111 4.63 12.59 -4.95
N LEU A 112 3.50 12.11 -4.47
CA LEU A 112 2.71 11.08 -5.17
C LEU A 112 2.26 11.55 -6.56
N SER A 113 2.16 12.87 -6.77
CA SER A 113 1.88 13.46 -8.09
C SER A 113 2.98 13.26 -9.12
N ASN A 114 4.16 12.77 -8.73
CA ASN A 114 5.24 12.41 -9.65
C ASN A 114 5.05 11.02 -10.28
N PHE A 115 3.96 10.35 -9.96
CA PHE A 115 3.66 9.02 -10.44
C PHE A 115 2.26 8.94 -11.05
N GLU A 116 2.08 7.97 -11.95
CA GLU A 116 0.77 7.46 -12.32
C GLU A 116 0.56 6.10 -11.63
N LEU A 117 -0.57 5.94 -10.96
CA LEU A 117 -0.96 4.66 -10.36
C LEU A 117 -1.53 3.75 -11.45
N VAL A 118 -0.88 2.61 -11.68
CA VAL A 118 -1.36 1.59 -12.61
C VAL A 118 -2.47 0.76 -11.97
N ALA A 119 -2.18 0.19 -10.79
CA ALA A 119 -3.15 -0.59 -10.02
C ALA A 119 -2.71 -0.75 -8.57
N ILE A 120 -3.68 -0.94 -7.67
CA ILE A 120 -3.48 -1.57 -6.36
C ILE A 120 -3.62 -3.07 -6.56
N VAL A 121 -2.67 -3.85 -6.05
CA VAL A 121 -2.60 -5.31 -6.28
C VAL A 121 -2.70 -6.13 -5.00
N ASN A 122 -2.62 -5.49 -3.87
CA ASN A 122 -2.72 -6.10 -2.54
C ASN A 122 -3.33 -5.11 -1.56
N THR A 123 -4.22 -5.60 -0.72
CA THR A 123 -4.70 -4.90 0.48
C THR A 123 -4.73 -5.87 1.65
N ASP A 124 -4.19 -5.42 2.78
CA ASP A 124 -4.22 -6.15 4.04
C ASP A 124 -4.85 -5.24 5.09
N PRO A 125 -6.12 -5.43 5.46
CA PRO A 125 -6.75 -4.60 6.47
C PRO A 125 -6.03 -4.76 7.82
N ALA A 126 -6.04 -3.72 8.64
CA ALA A 126 -5.65 -3.88 10.03
C ALA A 126 -6.64 -4.80 10.75
N ALA A 127 -6.14 -5.65 11.63
CA ALA A 127 -6.96 -6.52 12.48
C ALA A 127 -6.68 -6.21 13.95
N VAL A 128 -7.71 -6.21 14.77
CA VAL A 128 -7.61 -6.17 16.23
C VAL A 128 -7.61 -7.59 16.75
N ALA A 129 -6.59 -7.92 17.53
CA ALA A 129 -6.49 -9.19 18.21
C ALA A 129 -6.37 -9.01 19.74
N VAL A 130 -6.84 -10.01 20.47
CA VAL A 130 -6.75 -10.14 21.92
C VAL A 130 -6.26 -11.54 22.30
N GLN A 131 -5.83 -11.76 23.54
CA GLN A 131 -5.52 -13.10 24.02
C GLN A 131 -6.74 -14.01 23.86
N TYR A 132 -6.55 -15.25 23.47
CA TYR A 132 -7.67 -16.19 23.19
C TYR A 132 -8.61 -16.36 24.37
N GLY A 133 -8.08 -16.38 25.60
CA GLY A 133 -8.82 -16.49 26.87
C GLY A 133 -9.48 -15.19 27.34
N ALA A 134 -9.26 -14.04 26.67
CA ALA A 134 -9.83 -12.77 27.08
C ALA A 134 -11.39 -12.81 27.11
N ALA A 135 -11.97 -12.01 27.99
CA ALA A 135 -13.42 -11.91 28.14
C ALA A 135 -14.11 -11.37 26.87
N TRP A 136 -13.42 -10.52 26.13
CA TRP A 136 -13.92 -9.91 24.91
C TRP A 136 -14.05 -10.93 23.77
N LYS A 137 -15.25 -11.06 23.21
CA LYS A 137 -15.55 -11.95 22.08
C LYS A 137 -15.75 -11.19 20.78
N THR A 138 -16.05 -9.90 20.88
CA THR A 138 -16.26 -8.96 19.76
C THR A 138 -15.43 -7.70 19.97
N LEU A 139 -15.19 -6.96 18.90
CA LEU A 139 -14.58 -5.61 19.01
C LEU A 139 -15.48 -4.67 19.81
N LYS A 140 -16.81 -4.83 19.72
CA LYS A 140 -17.77 -4.04 20.50
C LYS A 140 -17.58 -4.26 22.00
N ASP A 141 -17.39 -5.50 22.46
CA ASP A 141 -17.14 -5.80 23.88
C ASP A 141 -15.87 -5.10 24.37
N LEU A 142 -14.79 -5.20 23.58
CA LEU A 142 -13.51 -4.56 23.88
C LEU A 142 -13.65 -3.05 23.99
N VAL A 143 -14.31 -2.42 23.01
CA VAL A 143 -14.50 -0.95 22.98
C VAL A 143 -15.33 -0.48 24.16
N GLN A 144 -16.41 -1.19 24.50
CA GLN A 144 -17.26 -0.84 25.64
C GLN A 144 -16.49 -0.93 26.97
N ASP A 145 -15.64 -1.94 27.12
CA ASP A 145 -14.84 -2.11 28.32
C ASP A 145 -13.71 -1.06 28.41
N ALA A 146 -13.01 -0.81 27.30
CA ALA A 146 -11.97 0.20 27.22
C ALA A 146 -12.50 1.62 27.58
N ARG A 147 -13.72 1.96 27.12
CA ARG A 147 -14.37 3.24 27.46
C ARG A 147 -14.70 3.40 28.94
N LYS A 148 -14.95 2.28 29.68
CA LYS A 148 -15.21 2.30 31.13
C LYS A 148 -13.93 2.53 31.93
N GLN A 149 -12.77 2.22 31.37
CA GLN A 149 -11.50 2.28 32.04
C GLN A 149 -10.40 2.92 31.16
N PRO A 150 -10.53 4.22 30.80
CA PRO A 150 -9.59 4.88 29.90
C PRO A 150 -8.16 4.81 30.45
N GLY A 151 -7.19 4.58 29.56
CA GLY A 151 -5.78 4.48 29.88
C GLY A 151 -5.38 3.27 30.75
N LYS A 152 -6.20 2.20 30.80
CA LYS A 152 -5.87 0.97 31.55
C LYS A 152 -5.39 -0.18 30.68
N LEU A 153 -5.97 -0.33 29.47
CA LEU A 153 -5.61 -1.41 28.57
C LEU A 153 -4.29 -1.12 27.84
N ARG A 154 -3.43 -2.13 27.75
CA ARG A 154 -2.13 -2.06 27.07
C ARG A 154 -2.30 -2.45 25.62
N LEU A 155 -1.93 -1.56 24.71
CA LEU A 155 -2.00 -1.77 23.27
C LEU A 155 -0.59 -1.81 22.67
N GLY A 156 -0.25 -2.94 22.02
CA GLY A 156 1.04 -3.09 21.36
C GLY A 156 1.08 -2.33 20.03
N MET A 157 2.18 -1.59 19.79
CA MET A 157 2.42 -0.84 18.56
C MET A 157 3.91 -0.84 18.19
N ILE A 158 4.22 -0.45 16.94
CA ILE A 158 5.60 -0.30 16.45
C ILE A 158 5.83 1.17 16.15
N PRO A 159 6.69 1.89 16.91
CA PRO A 159 6.96 3.29 16.68
C PRO A 159 7.45 3.59 15.26
N GLY A 160 6.86 4.61 14.61
CA GLY A 160 7.24 5.03 13.26
C GLY A 160 6.76 4.10 12.13
N ALA A 161 6.06 3.01 12.44
CA ALA A 161 5.52 2.08 11.44
C ALA A 161 4.00 2.22 11.30
N SER A 162 3.43 1.56 10.27
CA SER A 162 1.98 1.53 10.04
C SER A 162 1.17 1.02 11.23
N ALA A 163 1.74 0.10 12.03
CA ALA A 163 1.10 -0.41 13.24
C ALA A 163 0.80 0.69 14.29
N GLN A 164 1.66 1.72 14.41
CA GLN A 164 1.36 2.88 15.26
C GLN A 164 0.14 3.65 14.73
N ILE A 165 0.06 3.81 13.42
CA ILE A 165 -1.06 4.52 12.78
C ILE A 165 -2.35 3.70 12.91
N PHE A 166 -2.28 2.36 12.80
CA PHE A 166 -3.43 1.49 13.01
C PHE A 166 -3.95 1.56 14.45
N ALA A 167 -3.04 1.52 15.43
CA ALA A 167 -3.37 1.66 16.85
C ALA A 167 -4.05 2.99 17.15
N ALA A 168 -3.47 4.10 16.70
CA ALA A 168 -4.06 5.43 16.90
C ALA A 168 -5.37 5.63 16.12
N GLY A 169 -5.49 5.02 14.94
CA GLY A 169 -6.73 4.97 14.17
C GLY A 169 -7.85 4.30 14.96
N LEU A 170 -7.58 3.13 15.56
CA LEU A 170 -8.52 2.45 16.43
C LEU A 170 -8.93 3.32 17.62
N GLU A 171 -7.95 3.87 18.36
CA GLU A 171 -8.23 4.75 19.52
C GLU A 171 -9.11 5.92 19.13
N SER A 172 -8.77 6.56 18.00
CA SER A 172 -9.53 7.72 17.50
C SER A 172 -10.95 7.37 17.10
N ALA A 173 -11.12 6.33 16.27
CA ALA A 173 -12.43 5.95 15.73
C ALA A 173 -13.33 5.29 16.77
N ALA A 174 -12.75 4.55 17.72
CA ALA A 174 -13.49 3.91 18.80
C ALA A 174 -13.71 4.82 20.01
N GLY A 175 -13.06 5.99 20.10
CA GLY A 175 -13.13 6.88 21.27
C GLY A 175 -12.65 6.19 22.54
N ILE A 176 -11.48 5.56 22.49
CA ILE A 176 -10.82 4.86 23.61
C ILE A 176 -9.43 5.41 23.85
N GLU A 177 -8.93 5.24 25.05
CA GLU A 177 -7.57 5.58 25.44
C GLU A 177 -6.87 4.33 25.96
N THR A 178 -5.62 4.08 25.50
CA THR A 178 -4.81 2.92 25.90
C THR A 178 -3.41 3.32 26.34
N ILE A 179 -2.71 2.39 27.00
CA ILE A 179 -1.28 2.49 27.25
C ILE A 179 -0.57 1.87 26.06
N GLN A 180 0.08 2.68 25.23
CA GLN A 180 0.82 2.18 24.09
C GLN A 180 2.14 1.53 24.52
N VAL A 181 2.35 0.27 24.15
CA VAL A 181 3.54 -0.53 24.48
C VAL A 181 4.35 -0.75 23.19
N PRO A 182 5.59 -0.23 23.10
CA PRO A 182 6.39 -0.31 21.89
C PRO A 182 7.03 -1.68 21.70
N PHE A 183 7.00 -2.19 20.46
CA PHE A 183 7.68 -3.40 20.00
C PHE A 183 8.56 -3.10 18.77
N LYS A 184 9.46 -4.04 18.44
CA LYS A 184 10.34 -3.92 17.27
C LYS A 184 9.68 -4.46 15.98
N GLY A 185 8.63 -5.29 16.11
CA GLY A 185 7.93 -5.89 14.99
C GLY A 185 6.58 -6.48 15.40
N ASP A 186 5.69 -6.71 14.42
CA ASP A 186 4.35 -7.27 14.65
C ASP A 186 4.41 -8.67 15.31
N SER A 187 5.42 -9.46 14.97
CA SER A 187 5.61 -10.79 15.56
C SER A 187 5.89 -10.71 17.06
N ASP A 188 6.73 -9.75 17.51
CA ASP A 188 7.03 -9.56 18.93
C ASP A 188 5.76 -9.12 19.69
N GLY A 189 4.98 -8.20 19.11
CA GLY A 189 3.70 -7.77 19.68
C GLY A 189 2.68 -8.90 19.76
N ALA A 190 2.56 -9.72 18.72
CA ALA A 190 1.66 -10.87 18.70
C ALA A 190 2.04 -11.94 19.75
N ILE A 191 3.35 -12.19 19.94
CA ILE A 191 3.86 -13.10 20.99
C ILE A 191 3.57 -12.52 22.37
N ALA A 192 3.80 -11.22 22.58
CA ALA A 192 3.50 -10.54 23.84
C ALA A 192 1.99 -10.59 24.17
N LEU A 193 1.13 -10.45 23.16
CA LEU A 193 -0.32 -10.63 23.29
C LEU A 193 -0.67 -12.05 23.72
N ALA A 194 -0.10 -13.05 23.06
CA ALA A 194 -0.32 -14.46 23.39
C ALA A 194 0.11 -14.81 24.83
N GLY A 195 1.16 -14.14 25.33
CA GLY A 195 1.66 -14.27 26.70
C GLY A 195 0.92 -13.43 27.75
N GLY A 196 -0.06 -12.59 27.35
CA GLY A 196 -0.80 -11.72 28.29
C GLY A 196 -0.01 -10.50 28.79
N HIS A 197 1.11 -10.17 28.12
CA HIS A 197 1.91 -8.99 28.46
C HIS A 197 1.29 -7.68 27.97
N ILE A 198 0.41 -7.79 26.96
CA ILE A 198 -0.46 -6.70 26.48
C ILE A 198 -1.88 -7.23 26.31
N ASP A 199 -2.84 -6.36 26.22
CA ASP A 199 -4.27 -6.69 26.19
C ASP A 199 -4.84 -6.63 24.76
N ILE A 200 -4.29 -5.76 23.94
CA ILE A 200 -4.71 -5.48 22.55
C ILE A 200 -3.46 -5.42 21.65
N HIS A 201 -3.57 -5.95 20.45
CA HIS A 201 -2.59 -5.72 19.39
C HIS A 201 -3.30 -5.44 18.08
N VAL A 202 -2.76 -4.49 17.29
CA VAL A 202 -3.33 -4.12 15.98
C VAL A 202 -2.25 -4.26 14.93
N ALA A 203 -2.42 -5.25 14.05
CA ALA A 203 -1.50 -5.53 12.94
C ALA A 203 -2.28 -6.16 11.78
N VAL A 204 -1.62 -6.49 10.68
CA VAL A 204 -2.25 -7.24 9.58
C VAL A 204 -2.55 -8.68 9.99
N PRO A 205 -3.62 -9.34 9.48
CA PRO A 205 -4.08 -10.66 9.91
C PRO A 205 -3.02 -11.75 9.90
N VAL A 206 -2.09 -11.72 8.94
CA VAL A 206 -1.01 -12.73 8.85
C VAL A 206 -0.14 -12.79 10.11
N SER A 207 0.00 -11.67 10.83
CA SER A 207 0.76 -11.61 12.09
C SER A 207 0.18 -12.54 13.18
N TYR A 208 -1.07 -12.95 13.03
CA TYR A 208 -1.77 -13.79 14.03
C TYR A 208 -2.03 -15.22 13.57
N LYS A 209 -1.86 -15.55 12.28
CA LYS A 209 -2.30 -16.80 11.65
C LYS A 209 -1.89 -18.05 12.46
N SER A 210 -0.62 -18.19 12.83
CA SER A 210 -0.10 -19.32 13.59
C SER A 210 -0.58 -19.35 15.04
N LEU A 211 -0.65 -18.18 15.69
CA LEU A 211 -1.08 -18.04 17.08
C LEU A 211 -2.59 -18.25 17.23
N GLU A 212 -3.38 -17.86 16.25
CA GLU A 212 -4.82 -18.11 16.22
C GLU A 212 -5.13 -19.59 16.00
N ALA A 213 -4.43 -20.26 15.07
CA ALA A 213 -4.52 -21.70 14.86
C ALA A 213 -4.15 -22.49 16.16
N ALA A 214 -3.17 -21.98 16.92
CA ALA A 214 -2.78 -22.52 18.21
C ALA A 214 -3.70 -22.11 19.38
N LYS A 215 -4.79 -21.37 19.13
CA LYS A 215 -5.71 -20.84 20.15
C LYS A 215 -4.99 -20.01 21.23
N LYS A 216 -3.98 -19.24 20.86
CA LYS A 216 -3.26 -18.33 21.76
C LYS A 216 -3.80 -16.91 21.68
N VAL A 217 -4.21 -16.50 20.48
CA VAL A 217 -4.85 -15.19 20.22
C VAL A 217 -6.17 -15.39 19.48
N ARG A 218 -7.01 -14.38 19.49
CA ARG A 218 -8.26 -14.29 18.71
C ARG A 218 -8.29 -12.95 18.01
N MET A 219 -8.47 -12.96 16.70
CA MET A 219 -8.84 -11.76 15.96
C MET A 219 -10.33 -11.46 16.21
N LEU A 220 -10.66 -10.20 16.52
CA LEU A 220 -12.03 -9.76 16.81
C LEU A 220 -12.71 -9.16 15.59
N ALA A 221 -11.96 -8.40 14.80
CA ALA A 221 -12.47 -7.71 13.62
C ALA A 221 -11.33 -7.23 12.72
N VAL A 222 -11.67 -6.92 11.47
CA VAL A 222 -10.78 -6.30 10.47
C VAL A 222 -11.27 -4.92 10.06
N ALA A 223 -10.36 -4.00 9.80
CA ALA A 223 -10.64 -2.62 9.39
C ALA A 223 -10.84 -2.53 7.86
N ASP A 224 -11.80 -3.27 7.33
CA ASP A 224 -12.14 -3.33 5.92
C ASP A 224 -13.55 -2.82 5.65
N ASN A 225 -13.89 -2.57 4.39
CA ASN A 225 -15.24 -2.19 3.97
C ASN A 225 -16.23 -3.35 4.06
N THR A 226 -15.76 -4.57 3.79
CA THR A 226 -16.56 -5.80 3.73
C THR A 226 -15.84 -6.95 4.40
N ARG A 227 -16.59 -7.95 4.83
CA ARG A 227 -16.01 -9.22 5.31
C ARG A 227 -15.37 -9.96 4.15
N SER A 228 -14.22 -10.59 4.42
CA SER A 228 -13.51 -11.38 3.42
C SER A 228 -13.38 -12.84 3.83
N PRO A 229 -13.67 -13.80 2.94
CA PRO A 229 -13.42 -15.22 3.18
C PRO A 229 -11.96 -15.52 3.51
N LEU A 230 -11.02 -14.73 3.00
CA LEU A 230 -9.58 -14.85 3.28
C LEU A 230 -9.27 -14.77 4.79
N TYR A 231 -10.09 -14.03 5.54
CA TYR A 231 -9.94 -13.87 6.99
C TYR A 231 -11.05 -14.59 7.77
N GLY A 232 -11.60 -15.69 7.21
CA GLY A 232 -12.64 -16.49 7.89
C GLY A 232 -13.95 -15.72 8.09
N ASN A 233 -14.26 -14.74 7.23
CA ASN A 233 -15.42 -13.85 7.35
C ASN A 233 -15.50 -13.09 8.69
N LEU A 234 -14.34 -12.76 9.27
CA LEU A 234 -14.30 -11.91 10.46
C LEU A 234 -15.19 -10.66 10.29
N PRO A 235 -15.88 -10.21 11.35
CA PRO A 235 -16.61 -8.97 11.33
C PRO A 235 -15.70 -7.79 10.98
N THR A 236 -16.25 -6.80 10.29
CA THR A 236 -15.53 -5.54 10.06
C THR A 236 -15.59 -4.64 11.31
N PHE A 237 -14.72 -3.63 11.35
CA PHE A 237 -14.82 -2.59 12.37
C PHE A 237 -16.20 -1.90 12.32
N LYS A 238 -16.73 -1.66 11.12
CA LYS A 238 -18.09 -1.07 10.91
C LYS A 238 -19.19 -1.94 11.47
N ASP A 239 -19.12 -3.26 11.36
CA ASP A 239 -20.06 -4.19 11.96
C ASP A 239 -20.12 -4.05 13.50
N ASN A 240 -19.06 -3.53 14.09
CA ASN A 240 -18.92 -3.31 15.53
C ASN A 240 -19.12 -1.85 15.95
N GLY A 241 -19.55 -0.96 15.02
CA GLY A 241 -19.81 0.44 15.30
C GLY A 241 -18.55 1.33 15.34
N VAL A 242 -17.43 0.87 14.78
CA VAL A 242 -16.20 1.64 14.63
C VAL A 242 -16.03 1.98 13.16
N ASP A 243 -16.22 3.26 12.78
CA ASP A 243 -16.08 3.69 11.39
C ASP A 243 -14.61 3.98 11.05
N LEU A 244 -13.88 2.91 10.75
CA LEU A 244 -12.49 2.98 10.32
C LEU A 244 -12.22 1.91 9.27
N VAL A 245 -11.66 2.32 8.13
CA VAL A 245 -11.08 1.46 7.11
C VAL A 245 -9.63 1.84 6.94
N ILE A 246 -8.73 0.98 7.39
CA ILE A 246 -7.29 1.22 7.38
C ILE A 246 -6.55 -0.11 7.26
N GLY A 247 -5.41 -0.08 6.56
CA GLY A 247 -4.59 -1.28 6.39
C GLY A 247 -3.37 -1.03 5.51
N ALA A 248 -2.53 -2.03 5.38
CA ALA A 248 -1.43 -2.00 4.43
C ALA A 248 -1.95 -2.26 3.02
N PHE A 249 -1.30 -1.69 2.02
CA PHE A 249 -1.55 -2.00 0.61
C PHE A 249 -0.25 -1.93 -0.20
N HIS A 250 -0.28 -2.55 -1.37
CA HIS A 250 0.78 -2.41 -2.37
C HIS A 250 0.17 -2.05 -3.73
N GLY A 251 0.85 -1.16 -4.44
CA GLY A 251 0.45 -0.72 -5.78
C GLY A 251 1.64 -0.70 -6.74
N VAL A 252 1.31 -0.84 -8.02
CA VAL A 252 2.24 -0.67 -9.13
C VAL A 252 2.07 0.74 -9.68
N TYR A 253 3.17 1.45 -9.80
CA TYR A 253 3.24 2.84 -10.25
C TYR A 253 4.23 2.97 -11.39
N VAL A 254 4.06 4.00 -12.20
CA VAL A 254 5.01 4.42 -13.25
C VAL A 254 5.30 5.91 -13.11
N PRO A 255 6.38 6.44 -13.71
CA PRO A 255 6.67 7.87 -13.71
C PRO A 255 5.52 8.70 -14.28
N LYS A 256 5.38 9.91 -13.80
CA LYS A 256 4.44 10.90 -14.32
C LYS A 256 4.68 11.13 -15.81
N GLY A 257 3.60 11.19 -16.60
CA GLY A 257 3.65 11.39 -18.04
C GLY A 257 3.83 10.11 -18.86
N THR A 258 3.81 8.93 -18.22
CA THR A 258 3.73 7.66 -18.95
C THR A 258 2.46 7.62 -19.81
N PRO A 259 2.54 7.28 -21.10
CA PRO A 259 1.38 7.26 -21.99
C PRO A 259 0.24 6.35 -21.48
N GLN A 260 -1.00 6.82 -21.61
CA GLN A 260 -2.16 6.07 -21.09
C GLN A 260 -2.24 4.65 -21.68
N ALA A 261 -1.94 4.46 -22.96
CA ALA A 261 -1.94 3.14 -23.61
C ALA A 261 -0.95 2.15 -22.97
N VAL A 262 0.19 2.64 -22.45
CA VAL A 262 1.18 1.85 -21.71
C VAL A 262 0.62 1.47 -20.33
N ILE A 263 0.01 2.44 -19.63
CA ILE A 263 -0.65 2.23 -18.33
C ILE A 263 -1.76 1.19 -18.48
N ASP A 264 -2.61 1.31 -19.49
CA ASP A 264 -3.71 0.38 -19.73
C ASP A 264 -3.20 -1.04 -20.01
N LYS A 265 -2.15 -1.18 -20.82
CA LYS A 265 -1.53 -2.48 -21.11
C LYS A 265 -0.92 -3.14 -19.87
N LEU A 266 -0.26 -2.36 -19.02
CA LEU A 266 0.24 -2.82 -17.72
C LEU A 266 -0.91 -3.25 -16.81
N ALA A 267 -1.98 -2.44 -16.72
CA ALA A 267 -3.15 -2.74 -15.90
C ALA A 267 -3.88 -4.00 -16.38
N ASP A 268 -4.00 -4.22 -17.68
CA ASP A 268 -4.62 -5.43 -18.25
C ASP A 268 -3.76 -6.68 -17.98
N ALA A 269 -2.44 -6.57 -18.07
CA ALA A 269 -1.53 -7.66 -17.70
C ALA A 269 -1.61 -7.96 -16.19
N LEU A 270 -1.67 -6.94 -15.35
CA LEU A 270 -1.85 -7.10 -13.90
C LEU A 270 -3.22 -7.73 -13.57
N ALA A 271 -4.30 -7.37 -14.28
CA ALA A 271 -5.61 -8.01 -14.09
C ALA A 271 -5.52 -9.53 -14.26
N LYS A 272 -4.91 -9.99 -15.37
CA LYS A 272 -4.66 -11.41 -15.62
C LYS A 272 -3.75 -12.04 -14.56
N THR A 273 -2.73 -11.29 -14.12
CA THR A 273 -1.83 -11.71 -13.04
C THR A 273 -2.61 -12.01 -11.76
N MET A 274 -3.56 -11.15 -11.39
CA MET A 274 -4.37 -11.32 -10.17
C MET A 274 -5.35 -12.51 -10.23
N GLU A 275 -5.70 -12.98 -11.41
CA GLU A 275 -6.56 -14.17 -11.61
C GLU A 275 -5.79 -15.49 -11.51
N SER A 276 -4.46 -15.46 -11.59
CA SER A 276 -3.60 -16.65 -11.62
C SER A 276 -3.66 -17.46 -10.31
N GLN A 277 -3.74 -18.79 -10.45
CA GLN A 277 -3.66 -19.70 -9.30
C GLN A 277 -2.27 -19.69 -8.65
N ASP A 278 -1.21 -19.55 -9.44
CA ASP A 278 0.16 -19.49 -8.92
C ASP A 278 0.37 -18.23 -8.07
N LEU A 279 -0.17 -17.09 -8.51
CA LEU A 279 -0.17 -15.87 -7.70
C LEU A 279 -0.93 -16.11 -6.40
N ARG A 280 -2.14 -16.68 -6.45
CA ARG A 280 -2.95 -16.94 -5.25
C ARG A 280 -2.20 -17.79 -4.25
N ALA A 281 -1.61 -18.90 -4.71
CA ALA A 281 -0.82 -19.77 -3.86
C ALA A 281 0.39 -19.04 -3.24
N GLY A 282 1.09 -18.22 -4.02
CA GLY A 282 2.21 -17.40 -3.53
C GLY A 282 1.76 -16.38 -2.49
N MET A 283 0.66 -15.67 -2.73
CA MET A 283 0.11 -14.68 -1.81
C MET A 283 -0.41 -15.34 -0.52
N ASP A 284 -1.10 -16.47 -0.61
CA ASP A 284 -1.56 -17.23 0.56
C ASP A 284 -0.39 -17.71 1.43
N ASN A 285 0.69 -18.20 0.80
CA ASN A 285 1.91 -18.60 1.53
C ASN A 285 2.59 -17.39 2.19
N ALA A 286 2.58 -16.22 1.52
CA ALA A 286 3.08 -14.97 2.08
C ALA A 286 2.12 -14.35 3.11
N GLY A 287 0.91 -14.91 3.26
CA GLY A 287 -0.16 -14.35 4.09
C GLY A 287 -0.58 -12.95 3.64
N ALA A 288 -0.56 -12.70 2.33
CA ALA A 288 -0.89 -11.43 1.70
C ALA A 288 -2.29 -11.49 1.07
N GLY A 289 -3.12 -10.49 1.35
CA GLY A 289 -4.40 -10.32 0.70
C GLY A 289 -4.24 -10.02 -0.79
N ILE A 290 -5.22 -10.40 -1.58
CA ILE A 290 -5.28 -10.09 -3.01
C ILE A 290 -6.37 -9.05 -3.21
N ALA A 291 -6.03 -7.95 -3.86
CA ALA A 291 -6.98 -6.95 -4.33
C ALA A 291 -6.55 -6.50 -5.72
N PHE A 292 -7.50 -6.13 -6.55
CA PHE A 292 -7.20 -5.51 -7.82
C PHE A 292 -8.11 -4.32 -8.04
N LEU A 293 -7.52 -3.13 -7.89
CA LEU A 293 -8.20 -1.87 -8.15
C LEU A 293 -7.42 -1.12 -9.22
N ARG A 294 -8.11 -0.60 -10.25
CA ARG A 294 -7.49 0.20 -11.31
C ARG A 294 -8.32 1.43 -11.67
N GLY A 295 -7.73 2.33 -12.44
CA GLY A 295 -8.42 3.52 -12.92
C GLY A 295 -8.99 4.38 -11.79
N THR A 296 -10.25 4.77 -11.89
CA THR A 296 -10.92 5.63 -10.90
C THR A 296 -11.03 4.96 -9.53
N GLU A 297 -11.26 3.65 -9.49
CA GLU A 297 -11.39 2.90 -8.23
C GLU A 297 -10.09 2.93 -7.42
N ALA A 298 -8.95 2.67 -8.08
CA ALA A 298 -7.64 2.75 -7.44
C ALA A 298 -7.32 4.17 -6.92
N LYS A 299 -7.62 5.19 -7.73
CA LYS A 299 -7.42 6.60 -7.35
C LYS A 299 -8.29 6.99 -6.16
N THR A 300 -9.55 6.58 -6.15
CA THR A 300 -10.48 6.82 -5.03
C THR A 300 -10.01 6.13 -3.75
N TYR A 301 -9.58 4.86 -3.87
CA TYR A 301 -9.01 4.13 -2.75
C TYR A 301 -7.79 4.84 -2.17
N LEU A 302 -6.81 5.19 -3.03
CA LEU A 302 -5.59 5.88 -2.61
C LEU A 302 -5.88 7.23 -1.95
N ALA A 303 -6.78 8.03 -2.51
CA ALA A 303 -7.17 9.33 -1.95
C ALA A 303 -7.80 9.18 -0.55
N LYS A 304 -8.65 8.17 -0.36
CA LYS A 304 -9.26 7.89 0.94
C LYS A 304 -8.25 7.40 1.97
N GLN A 305 -7.30 6.56 1.55
CA GLN A 305 -6.20 6.14 2.42
C GLN A 305 -5.33 7.33 2.82
N ASP A 306 -4.98 8.19 1.86
CA ASP A 306 -4.21 9.42 2.12
C ASP A 306 -4.90 10.32 3.16
N GLU A 307 -6.19 10.58 3.00
CA GLU A 307 -6.99 11.36 3.96
C GLU A 307 -6.96 10.73 5.36
N THR A 308 -7.19 9.42 5.44
CA THR A 308 -7.20 8.67 6.70
C THR A 308 -5.84 8.72 7.40
N TYR A 309 -4.76 8.41 6.67
CA TYR A 309 -3.42 8.43 7.24
C TYR A 309 -3.01 9.83 7.68
N ARG A 310 -3.28 10.84 6.85
CA ARG A 310 -2.99 12.24 7.17
C ARG A 310 -3.66 12.67 8.47
N ALA A 311 -4.96 12.42 8.63
CA ALA A 311 -5.71 12.77 9.83
C ALA A 311 -5.12 12.14 11.11
N ILE A 312 -4.71 10.87 11.02
CA ILE A 312 -4.11 10.15 12.16
C ILE A 312 -2.70 10.68 12.46
N ILE A 313 -1.87 10.91 11.43
CA ILE A 313 -0.51 11.44 11.55
C ILE A 313 -0.54 12.83 12.20
N ASP A 314 -1.48 13.69 11.79
CA ASP A 314 -1.67 15.03 12.37
C ASP A 314 -2.07 14.94 13.85
N LYS A 315 -3.00 14.04 14.18
CA LYS A 315 -3.44 13.81 15.57
C LYS A 315 -2.29 13.30 16.46
N LEU A 316 -1.40 12.49 15.92
CA LEU A 316 -0.22 11.98 16.64
C LEU A 316 0.92 12.99 16.75
N GLY A 317 0.85 14.14 16.08
CA GLY A 317 1.95 15.11 16.01
C GLY A 317 3.19 14.56 15.28
N LEU A 318 3.03 13.58 14.39
CA LEU A 318 4.12 12.95 13.66
C LEU A 318 4.46 13.68 12.36
N ARG A 319 3.72 14.73 12.02
CA ARG A 319 3.99 15.52 10.82
C ARG A 319 5.32 16.23 10.92
N VAL A 320 6.14 16.04 9.89
CA VAL A 320 7.42 16.73 9.72
C VAL A 320 7.22 17.88 8.72
N SER A 321 7.70 19.07 9.09
CA SER A 321 7.69 20.20 8.15
C SER A 321 8.60 19.92 6.96
N PRO A 322 8.15 20.14 5.73
CA PRO A 322 9.01 20.09 4.55
C PRO A 322 10.20 21.05 4.73
N LYS A 323 11.39 20.60 4.34
CA LYS A 323 12.58 21.46 4.28
C LYS A 323 12.69 22.13 2.92
#